data_8e9663bb494130068de8a77ab9055df2
#
_entry.id   8e9663bb494130068de8a77ab9055df2
#
_cell.length_a   1.000
_cell.length_b   1.000
_cell.length_c   1.000
_cell.angle_alpha   90.00
_cell.angle_beta   90.00
_cell.angle_gamma   90.00
#
_symmetry.space_group_name_H-M   'P 1'
#
loop_
_entity.id
_entity.type
_entity.pdbx_description
1 polymer ?
#
loop_
_entity_poly.entity_id
_entity_poly.type
_entity_poly.pdbx_seq_one_letter_code
_entity_poly.pdbx_strand_id
1 'polypeptide(L)'
;IIILSQYFIPIGEQQVNAAVIYIALTSFFYMGQMKFKETLKIIVLSFALALGKSGYYLYNMLEPLWFMWLPSWVDNALLVYLVIMLLHQNGQRMITVIMGMVISDLFLFFSHVRTGLYYNLYTLNWLDEMAVCCVILLGWKGIEIISKTLYEHTKHFHKKEV
;
A
#
# COMPACT_ATOMS: atom_id res chain seq x y z
N ILE A 1 -4.72 14.85 7.02
CA ILE A 1 -3.52 14.39 6.30
C ILE A 1 -2.89 15.55 5.53
N ILE A 2 -3.62 16.29 4.69
CA ILE A 2 -3.09 17.41 3.88
C ILE A 2 -2.35 18.45 4.73
N ILE A 3 -2.89 18.83 5.88
CA ILE A 3 -2.23 19.78 6.79
C ILE A 3 -0.93 19.17 7.37
N LEU A 4 -0.96 17.89 7.73
CA LEU A 4 0.19 17.20 8.30
C LEU A 4 1.30 16.95 7.27
N SER A 5 0.98 16.86 5.98
CA SER A 5 1.97 16.65 4.91
C SER A 5 2.90 17.83 4.71
N GLN A 6 2.57 19.02 5.23
CA GLN A 6 3.43 20.20 5.21
C GLN A 6 4.47 20.23 6.32
N TYR A 7 4.30 19.38 7.36
CA TYR A 7 5.22 19.35 8.49
C TYR A 7 6.21 18.21 8.35
N PHE A 8 7.50 18.54 8.45
CA PHE A 8 8.60 17.60 8.48
C PHE A 8 9.21 17.58 9.87
N ILE A 9 9.38 16.38 10.42
CA ILE A 9 9.99 16.19 11.72
C ILE A 9 11.44 15.75 11.49
N PRO A 10 12.43 16.53 11.97
CA PRO A 10 13.83 16.13 11.85
C PRO A 10 14.11 14.96 12.80
N ILE A 11 14.52 13.82 12.25
CA ILE A 11 14.96 12.65 12.98
C ILE A 11 16.43 12.39 12.61
N GLY A 12 17.36 12.93 13.41
CA GLY A 12 18.77 12.93 13.09
C GLY A 12 19.08 13.80 11.85
N GLU A 13 19.69 13.21 10.84
CA GLU A 13 19.99 13.90 9.55
C GLU A 13 18.83 13.83 8.54
N GLN A 14 17.76 13.13 8.86
CA GLN A 14 16.62 12.90 7.98
C GLN A 14 15.42 13.77 8.34
N GLN A 15 14.64 14.12 7.33
CA GLN A 15 13.37 14.81 7.51
C GLN A 15 12.24 13.85 7.17
N VAL A 16 11.47 13.42 8.18
CA VAL A 16 10.33 12.51 8.02
C VAL A 16 9.02 13.30 8.01
N ASN A 17 8.16 12.99 7.06
CA ASN A 17 6.86 13.64 6.95
C ASN A 17 5.92 13.21 8.09
N ALA A 18 5.34 14.18 8.81
CA ALA A 18 4.46 13.93 9.94
C ALA A 18 3.19 13.14 9.56
N ALA A 19 2.69 13.29 8.32
CA ALA A 19 1.54 12.55 7.83
C ALA A 19 1.81 11.03 7.80
N VAL A 20 3.01 10.63 7.43
CA VAL A 20 3.38 9.19 7.37
C VAL A 20 3.41 8.59 8.77
N ILE A 21 3.98 9.31 9.74
CA ILE A 21 3.99 8.86 11.15
C ILE A 21 2.56 8.67 11.65
N TYR A 22 1.67 9.63 11.37
CA TYR A 22 0.26 9.54 11.74
C TYR A 22 -0.44 8.33 11.10
N ILE A 23 -0.22 8.10 9.80
CA ILE A 23 -0.79 6.97 9.06
C ILE A 23 -0.27 5.63 9.61
N ALA A 24 1.03 5.53 9.88
CA ALA A 24 1.63 4.34 10.46
C ALA A 24 1.04 4.04 11.85
N LEU A 25 0.97 5.04 12.74
CA LEU A 25 0.41 4.88 14.09
C LEU A 25 -1.07 4.48 14.06
N THR A 26 -1.89 5.10 13.21
CA THR A 26 -3.31 4.73 13.07
C THR A 26 -3.47 3.30 12.54
N SER A 27 -2.61 2.86 11.63
CA SER A 27 -2.60 1.50 11.10
C SER A 27 -2.20 0.47 12.17
N PHE A 28 -1.20 0.77 13.00
CA PHE A 28 -0.82 -0.06 14.15
C PHE A 28 -1.95 -0.18 15.18
N PHE A 29 -2.59 0.95 15.50
CA PHE A 29 -3.71 0.96 16.45
C PHE A 29 -4.88 0.10 15.96
N TYR A 30 -5.21 0.21 14.68
CA TYR A 30 -6.28 -0.60 14.08
C TYR A 30 -5.91 -2.09 14.04
N MET A 31 -4.65 -2.43 13.74
CA MET A 31 -4.15 -3.80 13.79
C MET A 31 -4.26 -4.42 15.18
N GLY A 32 -4.04 -3.63 16.23
CA GLY A 32 -4.16 -4.07 17.63
C GLY A 32 -5.59 -4.49 18.04
N GLN A 33 -6.60 -4.05 17.30
CA GLN A 33 -8.00 -4.42 17.54
C GLN A 33 -8.43 -5.70 16.82
N MET A 34 -7.58 -6.24 15.93
CA MET A 34 -7.87 -7.44 15.17
C MET A 34 -7.52 -8.72 15.94
N LYS A 35 -8.08 -9.85 15.50
CA LYS A 35 -7.70 -11.16 16.03
C LYS A 35 -6.24 -11.48 15.66
N PHE A 36 -5.54 -12.13 16.57
CA PHE A 36 -4.11 -12.48 16.40
C PHE A 36 -3.78 -13.14 15.05
N LYS A 37 -4.62 -14.07 14.58
CA LYS A 37 -4.43 -14.75 13.29
C LYS A 37 -4.51 -13.78 12.09
N GLU A 38 -5.43 -12.81 12.15
CA GLU A 38 -5.59 -11.81 11.10
C GLU A 38 -4.41 -10.83 11.10
N THR A 39 -4.00 -10.38 12.30
CA THR A 39 -2.82 -9.54 12.49
C THR A 39 -1.55 -10.20 11.95
N LEU A 40 -1.33 -11.46 12.28
CA LEU A 40 -0.17 -12.23 11.77
C LEU A 40 -0.19 -12.32 10.24
N LYS A 41 -1.35 -12.59 9.65
CA LYS A 41 -1.51 -12.64 8.19
C LYS A 41 -1.17 -11.28 7.55
N ILE A 42 -1.65 -10.19 8.12
CA ILE A 42 -1.37 -8.82 7.64
C ILE A 42 0.14 -8.54 7.72
N ILE A 43 0.79 -8.87 8.84
CA ILE A 43 2.23 -8.64 9.03
C ILE A 43 3.04 -9.40 7.97
N VAL A 44 2.76 -10.70 7.78
CA VAL A 44 3.49 -11.52 6.80
C VAL A 44 3.29 -10.98 5.38
N LEU A 45 2.06 -10.63 5.01
CA LEU A 45 1.77 -10.08 3.69
C LEU A 45 2.39 -8.70 3.49
N SER A 46 2.33 -7.82 4.50
CA SER A 46 2.97 -6.50 4.44
C SER A 46 4.49 -6.61 4.26
N PHE A 47 5.11 -7.58 4.94
CA PHE A 47 6.54 -7.85 4.78
C PHE A 47 6.88 -8.37 3.39
N ALA A 48 6.08 -9.31 2.85
CA ALA A 48 6.25 -9.81 1.49
C ALA A 48 6.08 -8.70 0.43
N LEU A 49 5.08 -7.82 0.60
CA LEU A 49 4.89 -6.65 -0.26
C LEU A 49 6.08 -5.68 -0.18
N ALA A 50 6.58 -5.44 1.04
CA ALA A 50 7.72 -4.57 1.25
C ALA A 50 8.97 -5.08 0.53
N LEU A 51 9.25 -6.38 0.61
CA LEU A 51 10.34 -7.01 -0.13
C LEU A 51 10.14 -6.90 -1.65
N GLY A 52 8.92 -7.13 -2.13
CA GLY A 52 8.59 -7.00 -3.56
C GLY A 52 8.82 -5.59 -4.07
N LYS A 53 8.29 -4.58 -3.35
CA LYS A 53 8.42 -3.16 -3.74
C LYS A 53 9.87 -2.67 -3.66
N SER A 54 10.58 -2.95 -2.57
CA SER A 54 11.98 -2.55 -2.43
C SER A 54 12.88 -3.29 -3.42
N GLY A 55 12.63 -4.56 -3.69
CA GLY A 55 13.33 -5.32 -4.71
C GLY A 55 13.11 -4.76 -6.12
N TYR A 56 11.85 -4.42 -6.47
CA TYR A 56 11.53 -3.75 -7.73
C TYR A 56 12.27 -2.42 -7.88
N TYR A 57 12.28 -1.59 -6.83
CA TYR A 57 12.99 -0.31 -6.85
C TYR A 57 14.51 -0.48 -7.06
N LEU A 58 15.14 -1.39 -6.30
CA LEU A 58 16.58 -1.68 -6.42
C LEU A 58 16.92 -2.24 -7.80
N TYR A 59 16.07 -3.13 -8.34
CA TYR A 59 16.27 -3.67 -9.68
C TYR A 59 16.15 -2.59 -10.77
N ASN A 60 15.16 -1.71 -10.65
CA ASN A 60 14.99 -0.58 -11.56
C ASN A 60 16.20 0.40 -11.52
N MET A 61 16.83 0.55 -10.36
CA MET A 61 18.03 1.37 -10.21
C MET A 61 19.25 0.74 -10.91
N LEU A 62 19.35 -0.60 -10.91
CA LEU A 62 20.45 -1.33 -11.55
C LEU A 62 20.28 -1.47 -13.06
N GLU A 63 19.05 -1.71 -13.51
CA GLU A 63 18.72 -2.04 -14.90
C GLU A 63 17.54 -1.18 -15.41
N PRO A 64 17.73 0.14 -15.57
CA PRO A 64 16.65 1.07 -15.93
C PRO A 64 16.04 0.80 -17.30
N LEU A 65 16.76 0.13 -18.23
CA LEU A 65 16.31 -0.12 -19.59
C LEU A 65 15.02 -0.95 -19.66
N TRP A 66 14.83 -1.91 -18.76
CA TRP A 66 13.65 -2.78 -18.73
C TRP A 66 12.40 -2.03 -18.29
N PHE A 67 12.55 -0.99 -17.48
CA PHE A 67 11.44 -0.23 -16.87
C PHE A 67 11.12 1.08 -17.59
N MET A 68 11.94 1.48 -18.57
CA MET A 68 11.72 2.72 -19.33
C MET A 68 10.36 2.75 -20.05
N TRP A 69 9.79 1.58 -20.36
CA TRP A 69 8.49 1.43 -21.02
C TRP A 69 7.32 1.29 -20.05
N LEU A 70 7.58 1.06 -18.77
CA LEU A 70 6.53 0.89 -17.77
C LEU A 70 6.18 2.23 -17.11
N PRO A 71 4.91 2.65 -17.10
CA PRO A 71 4.49 3.80 -16.32
C PRO A 71 4.76 3.60 -14.83
N SER A 72 5.11 4.67 -14.13
CA SER A 72 5.49 4.66 -12.69
C SER A 72 4.39 4.18 -11.72
N TRP A 73 3.14 4.04 -12.18
CA TRP A 73 2.04 3.54 -11.36
C TRP A 73 1.85 2.01 -11.44
N VAL A 74 2.53 1.34 -12.38
CA VAL A 74 2.32 -0.11 -12.64
C VAL A 74 2.76 -0.98 -11.47
N ASP A 75 3.88 -0.66 -10.82
CA ASP A 75 4.36 -1.33 -9.62
C ASP A 75 3.33 -1.26 -8.48
N ASN A 76 2.77 -0.08 -8.24
CA ASN A 76 1.74 0.15 -7.25
C ASN A 76 0.44 -0.61 -7.59
N ALA A 77 0.03 -0.63 -8.86
CA ALA A 77 -1.14 -1.38 -9.30
C ALA A 77 -0.95 -2.89 -9.12
N LEU A 78 0.24 -3.42 -9.40
CA LEU A 78 0.58 -4.83 -9.22
C LEU A 78 0.57 -5.22 -7.74
N LEU A 79 1.12 -4.39 -6.86
CA LEU A 79 1.06 -4.60 -5.42
C LEU A 79 -0.37 -4.64 -4.90
N VAL A 80 -1.20 -3.68 -5.32
CA VAL A 80 -2.62 -3.64 -4.93
C VAL A 80 -3.37 -4.85 -5.46
N TYR A 81 -3.12 -5.27 -6.70
CA TYR A 81 -3.71 -6.47 -7.28
C TYR A 81 -3.40 -7.73 -6.46
N LEU A 82 -2.13 -7.92 -6.04
CA LEU A 82 -1.75 -9.04 -5.17
C LEU A 82 -2.51 -9.01 -3.85
N VAL A 83 -2.66 -7.84 -3.23
CA VAL A 83 -3.41 -7.70 -1.97
C VAL A 83 -4.89 -8.04 -2.17
N ILE A 84 -5.51 -7.61 -3.27
CA ILE A 84 -6.90 -7.92 -3.58
C ILE A 84 -7.11 -9.44 -3.72
N MET A 85 -6.17 -10.13 -4.37
CA MET A 85 -6.23 -11.58 -4.55
C MET A 85 -6.07 -12.36 -3.23
N LEU A 86 -5.23 -11.88 -2.32
CA LEU A 86 -4.88 -12.60 -1.08
C LEU A 86 -5.81 -12.27 0.09
N LEU A 87 -6.44 -11.11 0.10
CA LEU A 87 -7.28 -10.62 1.19
C LEU A 87 -8.69 -10.33 0.69
N HIS A 88 -9.69 -10.71 1.48
CA HIS A 88 -11.10 -10.48 1.16
C HIS A 88 -11.68 -9.23 1.82
N GLN A 89 -11.17 -8.86 3.00
CA GLN A 89 -11.71 -7.74 3.77
C GLN A 89 -11.01 -6.42 3.38
N ASN A 90 -11.78 -5.42 3.01
CA ASN A 90 -11.25 -4.13 2.55
C ASN A 90 -10.38 -3.41 3.59
N GLY A 91 -10.75 -3.48 4.88
CA GLY A 91 -9.93 -2.90 5.94
C GLY A 91 -8.54 -3.56 6.05
N GLN A 92 -8.48 -4.89 5.94
CA GLN A 92 -7.22 -5.63 5.94
C GLN A 92 -6.38 -5.28 4.70
N ARG A 93 -7.01 -5.14 3.52
CA ARG A 93 -6.33 -4.73 2.27
C ARG A 93 -5.63 -3.39 2.44
N MET A 94 -6.35 -2.37 2.93
CA MET A 94 -5.79 -1.03 3.13
C MET A 94 -4.61 -1.03 4.10
N ILE A 95 -4.76 -1.67 5.26
CA ILE A 95 -3.69 -1.73 6.26
C ILE A 95 -2.47 -2.46 5.71
N THR A 96 -2.67 -3.57 5.00
CA THR A 96 -1.57 -4.35 4.42
C THR A 96 -0.77 -3.54 3.41
N VAL A 97 -1.44 -2.76 2.54
CA VAL A 97 -0.76 -1.88 1.58
C VAL A 97 0.01 -0.77 2.32
N ILE A 98 -0.63 -0.09 3.26
CA ILE A 98 0.01 1.00 4.03
C ILE A 98 1.25 0.47 4.75
N MET A 99 1.13 -0.62 5.50
CA MET A 99 2.23 -1.22 6.24
C MET A 99 3.33 -1.74 5.32
N GLY A 100 2.95 -2.35 4.18
CA GLY A 100 3.90 -2.80 3.16
C GLY A 100 4.73 -1.65 2.59
N MET A 101 4.10 -0.52 2.30
CA MET A 101 4.79 0.67 1.80
C MET A 101 5.70 1.30 2.86
N VAL A 102 5.25 1.40 4.12
CA VAL A 102 6.07 1.91 5.22
C VAL A 102 7.32 1.05 5.43
N ILE A 103 7.16 -0.27 5.47
CA ILE A 103 8.28 -1.21 5.67
C ILE A 103 9.21 -1.20 4.44
N SER A 104 8.67 -1.08 3.23
CA SER A 104 9.48 -1.00 2.00
C SER A 104 10.43 0.20 2.02
N ASP A 105 9.91 1.37 2.43
CA ASP A 105 10.71 2.60 2.48
C ASP A 105 11.82 2.50 3.55
N LEU A 106 11.53 1.85 4.68
CA LEU A 106 12.55 1.52 5.69
C LEU A 106 13.64 0.60 5.12
N PHE A 107 13.27 -0.43 4.34
CA PHE A 107 14.27 -1.31 3.71
C PHE A 107 15.15 -0.56 2.73
N LEU A 108 14.58 0.29 1.91
CA LEU A 108 15.34 1.13 0.98
C LEU A 108 16.29 2.07 1.73
N PHE A 109 15.82 2.69 2.80
CA PHE A 109 16.67 3.53 3.63
C PHE A 109 17.87 2.77 4.20
N PHE A 110 17.67 1.61 4.83
CA PHE A 110 18.75 0.81 5.37
C PHE A 110 19.73 0.33 4.29
N SER A 111 19.22 -0.02 3.12
CA SER A 111 20.05 -0.40 1.96
C SER A 111 20.94 0.75 1.51
N HIS A 112 20.38 1.96 1.38
CA HIS A 112 21.12 3.14 0.93
C HIS A 112 22.15 3.63 1.96
N VAL A 113 21.78 3.63 3.24
CA VAL A 113 22.75 3.95 4.32
C VAL A 113 23.95 3.03 4.27
N ARG A 114 23.73 1.74 3.99
CA ARG A 114 24.81 0.75 3.91
C ARG A 114 25.72 0.92 2.69
N THR A 115 25.18 1.46 1.61
CA THR A 115 25.94 1.74 0.37
C THR A 115 26.53 3.15 0.31
N GLY A 116 26.29 3.98 1.34
CA GLY A 116 26.74 5.38 1.36
C GLY A 116 25.97 6.31 0.42
N LEU A 117 24.83 5.86 -0.10
CA LEU A 117 23.93 6.66 -0.94
C LEU A 117 22.94 7.42 -0.08
N TYR A 118 22.62 8.64 -0.50
CA TYR A 118 21.63 9.48 0.19
C TYR A 118 20.21 9.06 -0.22
N TYR A 119 19.37 8.74 0.74
CA TYR A 119 17.97 8.38 0.54
C TYR A 119 17.07 9.16 1.49
N ASN A 120 16.10 9.88 0.95
CA ASN A 120 15.11 10.61 1.74
C ASN A 120 13.92 9.70 2.09
N LEU A 121 13.72 9.47 3.36
CA LEU A 121 12.58 8.71 3.88
C LEU A 121 11.28 9.49 3.72
N TYR A 122 10.21 8.79 3.31
CA TYR A 122 8.83 9.27 3.37
C TYR A 122 8.62 10.64 2.72
N THR A 123 9.02 10.76 1.46
CA THR A 123 8.88 11.97 0.66
C THR A 123 7.41 12.24 0.29
N LEU A 124 7.14 13.43 -0.28
CA LEU A 124 5.82 13.72 -0.84
C LEU A 124 5.42 12.72 -1.95
N ASN A 125 6.38 12.30 -2.79
CA ASN A 125 6.15 11.28 -3.82
C ASN A 125 5.64 9.97 -3.21
N TRP A 126 6.14 9.58 -2.03
CA TRP A 126 5.65 8.40 -1.32
C TRP A 126 4.16 8.55 -0.93
N LEU A 127 3.72 9.73 -0.49
CA LEU A 127 2.32 10.02 -0.21
C LEU A 127 1.44 9.95 -1.47
N ASP A 128 1.94 10.41 -2.61
CA ASP A 128 1.25 10.34 -3.89
C ASP A 128 1.09 8.89 -4.35
N GLU A 129 2.12 8.07 -4.27
CA GLU A 129 2.06 6.63 -4.55
C GLU A 129 1.04 5.93 -3.65
N MET A 130 1.04 6.26 -2.36
CA MET A 130 0.08 5.72 -1.41
C MET A 130 -1.35 6.15 -1.74
N ALA A 131 -1.55 7.41 -2.16
CA ALA A 131 -2.85 7.90 -2.61
C ALA A 131 -3.35 7.13 -3.83
N VAL A 132 -2.48 6.86 -4.82
CA VAL A 132 -2.81 6.01 -5.98
C VAL A 132 -3.26 4.61 -5.55
N CYS A 133 -2.53 3.96 -4.65
CA CYS A 133 -2.92 2.66 -4.11
C CYS A 133 -4.31 2.69 -3.44
N CYS A 134 -4.58 3.72 -2.64
CA CYS A 134 -5.88 3.90 -1.98
C CYS A 134 -7.01 4.10 -3.02
N VAL A 135 -6.79 4.89 -4.06
CA VAL A 135 -7.78 5.11 -5.13
C VAL A 135 -8.09 3.80 -5.86
N ILE A 136 -7.08 3.00 -6.19
CA ILE A 136 -7.27 1.70 -6.84
C ILE A 136 -8.10 0.76 -5.94
N LEU A 137 -7.78 0.68 -4.63
CA LEU A 137 -8.52 -0.14 -3.67
C LEU A 137 -9.97 0.30 -3.51
N LEU A 138 -10.24 1.62 -3.46
CA LEU A 138 -11.57 2.17 -3.38
C LEU A 138 -12.37 1.91 -4.66
N GLY A 139 -11.74 2.06 -5.82
CA GLY A 139 -12.33 1.72 -7.11
C GLY A 139 -12.73 0.25 -7.19
N TRP A 140 -11.85 -0.64 -6.75
CA TRP A 140 -12.15 -2.08 -6.67
C TRP A 140 -13.32 -2.38 -5.76
N LYS A 141 -13.36 -1.76 -4.58
CA LYS A 141 -14.50 -1.88 -3.66
C LYS A 141 -15.81 -1.43 -4.32
N GLY A 142 -15.78 -0.34 -5.10
CA GLY A 142 -16.92 0.12 -5.88
C GLY A 142 -17.42 -0.94 -6.86
N ILE A 143 -16.50 -1.59 -7.60
CA ILE A 143 -16.83 -2.67 -8.53
C ILE A 143 -17.43 -3.88 -7.79
N GLU A 144 -16.89 -4.27 -6.65
CA GLU A 144 -17.44 -5.36 -5.81
C GLU A 144 -18.87 -5.07 -5.37
N ILE A 145 -19.17 -3.83 -4.95
CA ILE A 145 -20.53 -3.40 -4.53
C ILE A 145 -21.50 -3.46 -5.71
N ILE A 146 -21.13 -2.88 -6.85
CA ILE A 146 -21.97 -2.85 -8.06
C ILE A 146 -22.25 -4.29 -8.53
N SER A 147 -21.24 -5.14 -8.61
CA SER A 147 -21.37 -6.54 -8.99
C SER A 147 -22.33 -7.30 -8.08
N LYS A 148 -22.24 -7.10 -6.77
CA LYS A 148 -23.14 -7.73 -5.79
C LYS A 148 -24.59 -7.26 -5.97
N THR A 149 -24.81 -5.96 -6.16
CA THR A 149 -26.13 -5.38 -6.35
C THR A 149 -26.77 -5.91 -7.64
N LEU A 150 -26.03 -5.98 -8.74
CA LEU A 150 -26.50 -6.55 -9.99
C LEU A 150 -26.87 -8.03 -9.84
N TYR A 151 -26.06 -8.82 -9.16
CA TYR A 151 -26.33 -10.23 -8.92
C TYR A 151 -27.63 -10.42 -8.10
N GLU A 152 -27.83 -9.63 -7.05
CA GLU A 152 -29.05 -9.68 -6.24
C GLU A 152 -30.30 -9.30 -7.07
N HIS A 153 -30.21 -8.28 -7.93
CA HIS A 153 -31.29 -7.89 -8.85
C HIS A 153 -31.65 -9.04 -9.81
N THR A 154 -30.66 -9.63 -10.46
CA THR A 154 -30.90 -10.73 -11.42
C THR A 154 -31.56 -11.94 -10.75
N LYS A 155 -31.16 -12.27 -9.52
CA LYS A 155 -31.74 -13.36 -8.74
C LYS A 155 -33.21 -13.08 -8.39
N HIS A 156 -33.59 -11.85 -8.12
CA HIS A 156 -35.00 -11.46 -7.86
C HIS A 156 -35.89 -11.58 -9.11
N PHE A 157 -35.37 -11.32 -10.30
CA PHE A 157 -36.11 -11.48 -11.55
C PHE A 157 -36.38 -12.98 -11.82
N HIS A 158 -35.42 -13.85 -11.72
CA HIS A 158 -35.62 -15.30 -11.91
C HIS A 158 -36.57 -15.94 -10.91
N LYS A 159 -36.69 -15.41 -9.70
CA LYS A 159 -37.61 -15.94 -8.68
C LYS A 159 -39.07 -15.53 -8.89
N LYS A 160 -39.34 -14.55 -9.75
CA LYS A 160 -40.73 -14.10 -10.11
C LYS A 160 -41.31 -14.81 -11.34
N GLU A 161 -40.46 -15.52 -12.11
CA GLU A 161 -40.88 -16.25 -13.31
C GLU A 161 -41.14 -17.74 -13.06
N VAL A 162 -40.92 -18.24 -11.83
CA VAL A 162 -41.28 -19.58 -11.37
C VAL A 162 -42.37 -19.50 -10.31
#